data_58aea9fe4bdb8791b9f946a6e9deedd6
#
_entry.id   58aea9fe4bdb8791b9f946a6e9deedd6
#
_cell.length_a   1.000
_cell.length_b   1.000
_cell.length_c   1.000
_cell.angle_alpha   90.00
_cell.angle_beta   90.00
_cell.angle_gamma   90.00
#
_symmetry.space_group_name_H-M   'P 1'
#
loop_
_entity.id
_entity.type
_entity.pdbx_description
1 polymer ?
#
loop_
_entity_poly.entity_id
_entity_poly.type
_entity_poly.pdbx_seq_one_letter_code
_entity_poly.pdbx_strand_id
1 'polypeptide(L)'
;MDKKFLRKFGIKIQSLSNNKHLFEFDFNQKLLDQFNSEIDISKSKGVCNVILLKSEMMLDVTFNITGETNLTCDRTLKNYIHKLNFSKKILFKFGDEDEEISDEMIVINRAKSILNISKYIYEFFILEIPVKRLHPSIKNEDNIDN
;
A
#
# COMPACT_ATOMS: atom_id res chain seq x y z
N MET A 1 13.09 1.93 -12.74
CA MET A 1 12.68 2.10 -11.32
C MET A 1 13.71 2.98 -10.61
N ASP A 2 13.27 3.98 -9.91
CA ASP A 2 14.14 4.92 -9.20
C ASP A 2 14.49 4.39 -7.80
N LYS A 3 15.60 3.67 -7.69
CA LYS A 3 16.04 3.06 -6.43
C LYS A 3 16.34 4.09 -5.35
N LYS A 4 16.88 5.25 -5.73
CA LYS A 4 17.18 6.31 -4.76
C LYS A 4 15.92 6.88 -4.13
N PHE A 5 14.90 7.11 -4.95
CA PHE A 5 13.59 7.56 -4.49
C PHE A 5 12.95 6.54 -3.54
N LEU A 6 13.02 5.24 -3.89
CA LEU A 6 12.38 4.19 -3.10
C LEU A 6 13.05 3.93 -1.75
N ARG A 7 14.30 4.37 -1.55
CA ARG A 7 15.01 4.17 -0.27
C ARG A 7 14.30 4.81 0.93
N LYS A 8 13.57 5.87 0.71
CA LYS A 8 12.85 6.54 1.81
C LYS A 8 11.73 5.70 2.40
N PHE A 9 11.32 4.64 1.71
CA PHE A 9 10.32 3.69 2.19
C PHE A 9 10.92 2.46 2.86
N GLY A 10 12.21 2.49 3.15
CA GLY A 10 12.90 1.41 3.85
C GLY A 10 12.85 1.57 5.35
N ILE A 11 12.55 0.48 6.05
CA ILE A 11 12.59 0.40 7.50
C ILE A 11 13.82 -0.42 7.90
N LYS A 12 14.69 0.15 8.75
CA LYS A 12 15.89 -0.53 9.24
C LYS A 12 15.51 -1.51 10.34
N ILE A 13 15.00 -2.66 9.96
CA ILE A 13 14.41 -3.62 10.90
C ILE A 13 15.42 -4.25 11.86
N GLN A 14 16.68 -4.38 11.46
CA GLN A 14 17.72 -4.96 12.33
C GLN A 14 18.03 -4.08 13.55
N SER A 15 17.86 -2.78 13.42
CA SER A 15 18.14 -1.84 14.50
C SER A 15 16.98 -1.65 15.47
N LEU A 16 15.82 -2.22 15.18
CA LEU A 16 14.64 -2.10 16.04
C LEU A 16 14.70 -3.07 17.21
N SER A 17 14.28 -2.61 18.39
CA SER A 17 14.07 -3.47 19.54
C SER A 17 12.82 -4.34 19.36
N ASN A 18 12.68 -5.39 20.16
CA ASN A 18 11.52 -6.28 20.14
C ASN A 18 10.33 -5.62 20.84
N ASN A 19 9.78 -4.60 20.19
CA ASN A 19 8.71 -3.76 20.70
C ASN A 19 7.82 -3.28 19.56
N LYS A 20 6.87 -2.43 19.92
CA LYS A 20 6.00 -1.74 18.95
C LYS A 20 6.71 -0.50 18.42
N HIS A 21 6.67 -0.32 17.11
CA HIS A 21 7.24 0.84 16.43
C HIS A 21 6.22 1.44 15.48
N LEU A 22 6.20 2.77 15.39
CA LEU A 22 5.28 3.51 14.53
C LEU A 22 6.09 4.27 13.48
N PHE A 23 5.64 4.20 12.23
CA PHE A 23 6.24 4.93 11.12
C PHE A 23 5.16 5.61 10.30
N GLU A 24 5.49 6.73 9.68
CA GLU A 24 4.60 7.44 8.79
C GLU A 24 5.32 7.70 7.46
N PHE A 25 4.68 7.34 6.36
CA PHE A 25 5.22 7.52 5.03
C PHE A 25 4.23 8.27 4.16
N ASP A 26 4.65 9.42 3.65
CA ASP A 26 3.90 10.15 2.62
C ASP A 26 4.23 9.56 1.26
N PHE A 27 3.23 9.42 0.41
CA PHE A 27 3.45 8.96 -0.95
C PHE A 27 2.55 9.70 -1.93
N ASN A 28 2.93 9.64 -3.20
CA ASN A 28 2.19 10.29 -4.28
C ASN A 28 2.27 9.45 -5.55
N GLN A 29 1.80 10.02 -6.65
CA GLN A 29 1.78 9.34 -7.94
C GLN A 29 3.17 8.81 -8.35
N LYS A 30 4.25 9.50 -7.97
CA LYS A 30 5.61 9.07 -8.29
C LYS A 30 5.93 7.67 -7.74
N LEU A 31 5.46 7.35 -6.53
CA LEU A 31 5.64 6.01 -5.99
C LEU A 31 4.94 4.97 -6.87
N LEU A 32 3.69 5.23 -7.23
CA LEU A 32 2.90 4.29 -8.01
C LEU A 32 3.48 4.10 -9.41
N ASP A 33 4.03 5.14 -10.00
CA ASP A 33 4.64 5.10 -11.33
C ASP A 33 5.90 4.22 -11.38
N GLN A 34 6.51 3.91 -10.22
CA GLN A 34 7.68 3.04 -10.17
C GLN A 34 7.35 1.57 -10.50
N PHE A 35 6.09 1.17 -10.46
CA PHE A 35 5.68 -0.23 -10.53
C PHE A 35 4.88 -0.61 -11.78
N ASN A 36 5.02 0.12 -12.87
CA ASN A 36 4.44 -0.23 -14.18
C ASN A 36 2.98 -0.72 -14.14
N SER A 37 2.14 0.00 -13.42
CA SER A 37 0.72 -0.32 -13.38
C SER A 37 0.04 0.06 -14.71
N GLU A 38 -0.80 -0.83 -15.22
CA GLU A 38 -1.66 -0.55 -16.37
C GLU A 38 -2.96 0.15 -15.97
N ILE A 39 -3.15 0.38 -14.67
CA ILE A 39 -4.36 1.00 -14.15
C ILE A 39 -4.30 2.50 -14.40
N ASP A 40 -5.37 3.03 -15.00
CA ASP A 40 -5.50 4.45 -15.31
C ASP A 40 -5.88 5.25 -14.06
N ILE A 41 -4.87 5.72 -13.37
CA ILE A 41 -4.99 6.58 -12.18
C ILE A 41 -4.01 7.72 -12.31
N SER A 42 -4.35 8.87 -11.72
CA SER A 42 -3.48 10.05 -11.76
C SER A 42 -3.65 10.89 -10.50
N LYS A 43 -2.66 11.74 -10.25
CA LYS A 43 -2.65 12.66 -9.11
C LYS A 43 -2.91 11.97 -7.77
N SER A 44 -2.42 10.74 -7.66
CA SER A 44 -2.54 9.95 -6.44
C SER A 44 -1.66 10.53 -5.35
N LYS A 45 -2.17 10.51 -4.12
CA LYS A 45 -1.41 10.91 -2.93
C LYS A 45 -2.01 10.26 -1.70
N GLY A 46 -1.22 10.15 -0.67
CA GLY A 46 -1.70 9.60 0.58
C GLY A 46 -0.64 9.49 1.64
N VAL A 47 -1.04 8.93 2.76
CA VAL A 47 -0.20 8.66 3.92
C VAL A 47 -0.39 7.22 4.31
N CYS A 48 0.72 6.53 4.55
CA CYS A 48 0.72 5.19 5.11
C CYS A 48 1.29 5.24 6.52
N ASN A 49 0.44 4.98 7.50
CA ASN A 49 0.86 4.83 8.90
C ASN A 49 1.11 3.35 9.16
N VAL A 50 2.33 3.02 9.56
CA VAL A 50 2.75 1.65 9.81
C VAL A 50 2.86 1.40 11.29
N ILE A 51 2.21 0.33 11.76
CA ILE A 51 2.36 -0.19 13.12
C ILE A 51 3.12 -1.50 13.00
N LEU A 52 4.34 -1.53 13.50
CA LEU A 52 5.22 -2.69 13.43
C LEU A 52 5.49 -3.24 14.82
N LEU A 53 5.12 -4.49 15.03
CA LEU A 53 5.43 -5.21 16.27
C LEU A 53 6.54 -6.21 15.95
N LYS A 54 7.73 -5.98 16.49
CA LYS A 54 8.87 -6.86 16.29
C LYS A 54 9.00 -7.85 17.44
N SER A 55 9.24 -9.11 17.10
CA SER A 55 9.63 -10.16 18.04
C SER A 55 10.83 -10.92 17.47
N GLU A 56 11.32 -11.91 18.20
CA GLU A 56 12.44 -12.73 17.72
C GLU A 56 12.06 -13.56 16.47
N MET A 57 10.78 -13.90 16.32
CA MET A 57 10.30 -14.80 15.29
C MET A 57 9.74 -14.09 14.08
N MET A 58 9.22 -12.86 14.24
CA MET A 58 8.47 -12.21 13.17
C MET A 58 8.31 -10.72 13.37
N LEU A 59 7.87 -10.07 12.29
CA LEU A 59 7.36 -8.71 12.31
C LEU A 59 5.87 -8.77 11.98
N ASP A 60 5.03 -8.23 12.86
CA ASP A 60 3.60 -8.06 12.64
C ASP A 60 3.40 -6.61 12.17
N VAL A 61 3.06 -6.41 10.91
CA VAL A 61 3.03 -5.08 10.30
C VAL A 61 1.61 -4.75 9.82
N THR A 62 1.06 -3.69 10.38
CA THR A 62 -0.23 -3.14 9.94
C THR A 62 0.00 -1.86 9.16
N PHE A 63 -0.59 -1.81 7.96
CA PHE A 63 -0.53 -0.65 7.07
C PHE A 63 -1.88 0.05 7.09
N ASN A 64 -1.92 1.27 7.63
CA ASN A 64 -3.13 2.10 7.61
C ASN A 64 -2.93 3.16 6.53
N ILE A 65 -3.67 3.05 5.44
CA ILE A 65 -3.49 3.91 4.26
C ILE A 65 -4.71 4.81 4.09
N THR A 66 -4.45 6.10 4.04
CA THR A 66 -5.44 7.12 3.73
C THR A 66 -4.93 7.91 2.54
N GLY A 67 -5.75 8.06 1.51
CA GLY A 67 -5.30 8.75 0.32
C GLY A 67 -6.42 9.03 -0.65
N GLU A 68 -6.02 9.46 -1.83
CA GLU A 68 -6.94 9.75 -2.91
C GLU A 68 -6.27 9.60 -4.27
N THR A 69 -7.08 9.41 -5.30
CA THR A 69 -6.61 9.33 -6.68
C THR A 69 -7.70 9.86 -7.61
N ASN A 70 -7.28 10.36 -8.78
CA ASN A 70 -8.23 10.74 -9.83
C ASN A 70 -8.60 9.50 -10.64
N LEU A 71 -9.89 9.31 -10.84
CA LEU A 71 -10.45 8.29 -11.72
C LEU A 71 -11.31 8.94 -12.78
N THR A 72 -11.52 8.24 -13.88
CA THR A 72 -12.43 8.67 -14.94
C THR A 72 -13.71 7.84 -14.87
N CYS A 73 -14.86 8.51 -14.80
CA CYS A 73 -16.14 7.86 -14.77
C CYS A 73 -16.41 7.10 -16.08
N ASP A 74 -16.79 5.84 -15.99
CA ASP A 74 -17.01 4.99 -17.17
C ASP A 74 -18.21 5.45 -18.02
N ARG A 75 -19.19 6.13 -17.42
CA ARG A 75 -20.38 6.62 -18.12
C ARG A 75 -20.21 8.01 -18.70
N THR A 76 -19.76 8.97 -17.88
CA THR A 76 -19.72 10.39 -18.26
C THR A 76 -18.37 10.81 -18.78
N LEU A 77 -17.34 9.99 -18.59
CA LEU A 77 -15.93 10.28 -18.90
C LEU A 77 -15.38 11.50 -18.17
N LYS A 78 -16.07 11.95 -17.12
CA LYS A 78 -15.61 13.02 -16.26
C LYS A 78 -14.66 12.49 -15.22
N ASN A 79 -13.65 13.27 -14.89
CA ASN A 79 -12.73 12.95 -13.81
C ASN A 79 -13.37 13.22 -12.45
N TYR A 80 -13.05 12.38 -11.48
CA TYR A 80 -13.47 12.60 -10.11
C TYR A 80 -12.42 12.09 -9.14
N ILE A 81 -12.47 12.59 -7.91
CA ILE A 81 -11.54 12.18 -6.86
C ILE A 81 -12.16 11.01 -6.11
N HIS A 82 -11.42 9.89 -6.09
CA HIS A 82 -11.79 8.71 -5.32
C HIS A 82 -10.95 8.67 -4.06
N LYS A 83 -11.58 8.67 -2.90
CA LYS A 83 -10.91 8.63 -1.60
C LYS A 83 -10.78 7.20 -1.12
N LEU A 84 -9.64 6.90 -0.49
CA LEU A 84 -9.28 5.60 0.02
C LEU A 84 -8.93 5.73 1.50
N ASN A 85 -9.47 4.81 2.30
CA ASN A 85 -9.12 4.70 3.72
C ASN A 85 -9.30 3.25 4.11
N PHE A 86 -8.19 2.55 4.27
CA PHE A 86 -8.21 1.11 4.53
C PHE A 86 -7.00 0.67 5.33
N SER A 87 -7.07 -0.55 5.85
CA SER A 87 -6.01 -1.15 6.65
C SER A 87 -5.72 -2.56 6.15
N LYS A 88 -4.43 -2.90 6.07
CA LYS A 88 -3.97 -4.24 5.67
C LYS A 88 -2.86 -4.68 6.63
N LYS A 89 -2.76 -5.98 6.84
CA LYS A 89 -1.78 -6.56 7.74
C LYS A 89 -0.98 -7.64 7.03
N ILE A 90 0.35 -7.62 7.23
CA ILE A 90 1.25 -8.67 6.75
C ILE A 90 2.08 -9.16 7.93
N LEU A 91 2.22 -10.48 8.05
CA LEU A 91 3.16 -11.10 8.96
C LEU A 91 4.43 -11.45 8.18
N PHE A 92 5.56 -10.88 8.61
CA PHE A 92 6.87 -11.21 8.04
C PHE A 92 7.59 -12.13 9.00
N LYS A 93 7.68 -13.40 8.67
CA LYS A 93 8.41 -14.39 9.48
C LYS A 93 9.88 -14.38 9.07
N PHE A 94 10.76 -14.47 10.05
CA PHE A 94 12.19 -14.62 9.79
C PHE A 94 12.50 -16.07 9.41
N GLY A 95 13.23 -16.26 8.34
CA GLY A 95 13.61 -17.56 7.84
C GLY A 95 14.96 -17.52 7.12
N ASP A 96 15.26 -18.59 6.40
CA ASP A 96 16.55 -18.72 5.71
C ASP A 96 16.56 -18.02 4.34
N GLU A 97 15.40 -17.93 3.69
CA GLU A 97 15.26 -17.31 2.37
C GLU A 97 13.96 -16.51 2.31
N ASP A 98 13.96 -15.50 1.43
CA ASP A 98 12.74 -14.73 1.15
C ASP A 98 11.76 -15.64 0.40
N GLU A 99 10.52 -15.72 0.90
CA GLU A 99 9.47 -16.53 0.29
C GLU A 99 8.10 -15.93 0.56
N GLU A 100 7.28 -15.79 -0.47
CA GLU A 100 5.91 -15.34 -0.35
C GLU A 100 4.99 -16.55 -0.15
N ILE A 101 4.48 -16.71 1.07
CA ILE A 101 3.58 -17.84 1.40
C ILE A 101 2.15 -17.51 0.96
N SER A 102 1.69 -16.30 1.26
CA SER A 102 0.38 -15.78 0.88
C SER A 102 0.41 -14.27 0.87
N ASP A 103 -0.72 -13.63 0.56
CA ASP A 103 -0.83 -12.16 0.60
C ASP A 103 -0.63 -11.60 2.00
N GLU A 104 -0.83 -12.42 3.02
CA GLU A 104 -0.80 -12.01 4.43
C GLU A 104 0.42 -12.52 5.18
N MET A 105 1.19 -13.42 4.58
CA MET A 105 2.35 -14.03 5.22
C MET A 105 3.51 -14.14 4.26
N ILE A 106 4.63 -13.53 4.65
CA ILE A 106 5.85 -13.50 3.86
C ILE A 106 7.01 -13.93 4.77
N VAL A 107 7.88 -14.79 4.25
CA VAL A 107 9.12 -15.13 4.93
C VAL A 107 10.21 -14.21 4.40
N ILE A 108 10.98 -13.61 5.31
CA ILE A 108 12.13 -12.77 4.95
C ILE A 108 13.39 -13.34 5.58
N ASN A 109 14.50 -13.22 4.87
CA ASN A 109 15.80 -13.68 5.35
C ASN A 109 16.15 -12.98 6.66
N ARG A 110 16.61 -13.73 7.67
CA ARG A 110 17.01 -13.20 8.98
C ARG A 110 18.08 -12.12 8.89
N ALA A 111 18.92 -12.20 7.87
CA ALA A 111 20.00 -11.25 7.66
C ALA A 111 19.55 -9.95 6.99
N LYS A 112 18.28 -9.87 6.56
CA LYS A 112 17.75 -8.67 5.91
C LYS A 112 17.82 -7.49 6.86
N SER A 113 18.54 -6.45 6.49
CA SER A 113 18.71 -5.26 7.33
C SER A 113 17.60 -4.23 7.12
N ILE A 114 17.07 -4.16 5.91
CA ILE A 114 16.06 -3.17 5.53
C ILE A 114 14.86 -3.86 4.91
N LEU A 115 13.67 -3.54 5.41
CA LEU A 115 12.40 -3.93 4.81
C LEU A 115 11.86 -2.72 4.06
N ASN A 116 11.84 -2.78 2.74
CA ASN A 116 11.28 -1.70 1.93
C ASN A 116 9.79 -1.96 1.72
N ILE A 117 8.95 -1.03 2.14
CA ILE A 117 7.50 -1.20 2.12
C ILE A 117 6.82 -0.54 0.90
N SER A 118 7.58 0.07 0.01
CA SER A 118 7.01 0.76 -1.17
C SER A 118 6.15 -0.15 -2.02
N LYS A 119 6.60 -1.37 -2.26
CA LYS A 119 5.86 -2.38 -3.03
C LYS A 119 4.50 -2.69 -2.42
N TYR A 120 4.43 -2.80 -1.09
CA TYR A 120 3.19 -3.12 -0.39
C TYR A 120 2.21 -1.96 -0.43
N ILE A 121 2.69 -0.73 -0.26
CA ILE A 121 1.85 0.47 -0.41
C ILE A 121 1.22 0.48 -1.80
N TYR A 122 2.04 0.27 -2.83
CA TYR A 122 1.58 0.21 -4.21
C TYR A 122 0.51 -0.89 -4.41
N GLU A 123 0.82 -2.12 -4.02
CA GLU A 123 -0.08 -3.26 -4.22
C GLU A 123 -1.41 -3.06 -3.50
N PHE A 124 -1.39 -2.62 -2.25
CA PHE A 124 -2.60 -2.38 -1.48
C PHE A 124 -3.43 -1.24 -2.07
N PHE A 125 -2.78 -0.17 -2.49
CA PHE A 125 -3.46 0.98 -3.09
C PHE A 125 -4.19 0.56 -4.38
N ILE A 126 -3.52 -0.19 -5.24
CA ILE A 126 -4.08 -0.65 -6.52
C ILE A 126 -5.28 -1.59 -6.29
N LEU A 127 -5.18 -2.48 -5.30
CA LEU A 127 -6.28 -3.41 -4.98
C LEU A 127 -7.55 -2.70 -4.52
N GLU A 128 -7.43 -1.50 -3.97
CA GLU A 128 -8.59 -0.72 -3.51
C GLU A 128 -9.23 0.12 -4.62
N ILE A 129 -8.62 0.17 -5.80
CA ILE A 129 -9.20 0.88 -6.94
C ILE A 129 -10.35 0.05 -7.52
N PRO A 130 -11.56 0.61 -7.64
CA PRO A 130 -12.70 -0.15 -8.16
C PRO A 130 -12.52 -0.51 -9.62
N VAL A 131 -12.99 -1.71 -9.99
CA VAL A 131 -13.01 -2.16 -11.39
C VAL A 131 -14.03 -1.33 -12.17
N LYS A 132 -15.21 -1.12 -11.59
CA LYS A 132 -16.25 -0.27 -12.17
C LYS A 132 -16.13 1.13 -11.59
N ARG A 133 -15.86 2.12 -12.44
CA ARG A 133 -15.56 3.49 -12.02
C ARG A 133 -16.74 4.40 -12.36
N LEU A 134 -17.54 4.72 -11.34
CA LEU A 134 -18.67 5.62 -11.48
C LEU A 134 -18.49 6.82 -10.57
N HIS A 135 -18.79 8.01 -11.13
CA HIS A 135 -18.85 9.22 -10.34
C HIS A 135 -19.84 9.03 -9.18
N PRO A 136 -19.56 9.54 -7.96
CA PRO A 136 -20.43 9.33 -6.79
C PRO A 136 -21.92 9.65 -7.02
N SER A 137 -22.24 10.67 -7.81
CA SER A 137 -23.62 11.03 -8.12
C SER A 137 -24.37 9.93 -8.89
N ILE A 138 -23.69 9.28 -9.84
CA ILE A 138 -24.25 8.18 -10.64
C ILE A 138 -24.36 6.91 -9.81
N LYS A 139 -23.37 6.66 -8.96
CA LYS A 139 -23.33 5.50 -8.07
C LYS A 139 -24.53 5.50 -7.12
N ASN A 140 -24.94 6.68 -6.63
CA ASN A 140 -26.11 6.82 -5.79
C ASN A 140 -27.42 6.51 -6.56
N GLU A 141 -27.50 6.89 -7.83
CA GLU A 141 -28.63 6.56 -8.69
C GLU A 141 -28.73 5.05 -8.91
N ASP A 142 -27.61 4.38 -9.18
CA ASP A 142 -27.59 2.93 -9.35
C ASP A 142 -28.02 2.19 -8.08
N ASN A 143 -27.70 2.71 -6.90
CA ASN A 143 -28.13 2.13 -5.64
C ASN A 143 -29.64 2.29 -5.39
N ILE A 144 -30.25 3.34 -5.92
CA ILE A 144 -31.68 3.58 -5.80
C ILE A 144 -32.47 2.62 -6.72
N ASP A 145 -31.93 2.30 -7.87
CA ASP A 145 -32.55 1.43 -8.87
C ASP A 145 -32.50 -0.06 -8.49
N ASN A 146 -31.78 -0.39 -7.46
CA ASN A 146 -31.69 -1.74 -6.89
C ASN A 146 -32.70 -1.89 -5.75
#